data_cff070720d2a579e918f674786cd381b
#
_entry.id   cff070720d2a579e918f674786cd381b
#
_cell.length_a   1.000
_cell.length_b   1.000
_cell.length_c   1.000
_cell.angle_alpha   90.00
_cell.angle_beta   90.00
_cell.angle_gamma   90.00
#
_symmetry.space_group_name_H-M   'P 1'
#
loop_
_entity.id
_entity.type
_entity.pdbx_description
1 polymer ?
#
loop_
_entity_poly.entity_id
_entity_poly.type
_entity_poly.pdbx_seq_one_letter_code
_entity_poly.pdbx_strand_id
1 'polypeptide(L)'
;MQNIVHIVGTGTIGEPLIGLFTDFREKLGFDEVTFHKRTPLSSDRSKLAHLMSRGAKLAADADQRAAFEKLGHEVSYESMAALERATVIIDCTPAGNQMKEKYYQHLKGPKGFLAQGSEAGFGKPYARGVNDEALVPGEDRFVQIVSCNTHNITTLVKTVCDDGDGNYNLERATFVCMRRANDISQTGDFVPAPSVGKHDDEEFGTHHAHDAHRVFETLHKDLDLFSSAVKLNTQYMHSIWFNLMLKRDMTLDEVKSRLRENPRVAITDKRQANQIFSFGRDHGYYGRILSQTVVVTPTLKVRRGRELYGFCFTPQDGNSLLSSIAAALWFIDPNYESVGRRLEPIRRWLYREI
;
A
#
# COMPACT_ATOMS: atom_id res chain seq x y z
N MET A 1 -19.70 -15.73 -14.44
CA MET A 1 -18.39 -16.23 -13.95
C MET A 1 -18.22 -15.70 -12.54
N GLN A 2 -17.78 -16.52 -11.58
CA GLN A 2 -17.58 -16.05 -10.20
C GLN A 2 -16.34 -15.16 -10.11
N ASN A 3 -16.44 -14.07 -9.34
CA ASN A 3 -15.29 -13.22 -9.00
C ASN A 3 -14.62 -13.76 -7.74
N ILE A 4 -13.47 -14.36 -7.89
CA ILE A 4 -12.70 -14.96 -6.79
C ILE A 4 -11.42 -14.15 -6.59
N VAL A 5 -11.18 -13.66 -5.37
CA VAL A 5 -9.89 -13.09 -5.01
C VAL A 5 -9.07 -14.11 -4.23
N HIS A 6 -7.83 -14.30 -4.65
CA HIS A 6 -6.87 -15.19 -4.00
C HIS A 6 -5.68 -14.40 -3.45
N ILE A 7 -5.45 -14.47 -2.14
CA ILE A 7 -4.36 -13.77 -1.48
C ILE A 7 -3.26 -14.76 -1.10
N VAL A 8 -2.05 -14.54 -1.59
CA VAL A 8 -0.87 -15.36 -1.30
C VAL A 8 -0.10 -14.72 -0.14
N GLY A 9 -0.01 -15.46 0.97
CA GLY A 9 0.65 -14.99 2.20
C GLY A 9 -0.29 -14.38 3.23
N THR A 10 0.02 -14.60 4.51
CA THR A 10 -0.75 -14.15 5.68
C THR A 10 0.08 -13.25 6.61
N GLY A 11 0.98 -12.47 6.02
CA GLY A 11 1.83 -11.49 6.72
C GLY A 11 1.11 -10.18 7.02
N THR A 12 1.88 -9.16 7.30
CA THR A 12 1.44 -7.82 7.72
C THR A 12 0.42 -7.17 6.78
N ILE A 13 0.52 -7.44 5.47
CA ILE A 13 -0.41 -6.95 4.44
C ILE A 13 -1.49 -8.00 4.15
N GLY A 14 -1.11 -9.28 4.00
CA GLY A 14 -2.03 -10.33 3.59
C GLY A 14 -3.16 -10.58 4.57
N GLU A 15 -2.87 -10.67 5.86
CA GLU A 15 -3.88 -10.91 6.89
C GLU A 15 -5.01 -9.85 6.89
N PRO A 16 -4.74 -8.53 6.96
CA PRO A 16 -5.81 -7.53 6.89
C PRO A 16 -6.49 -7.47 5.52
N LEU A 17 -5.81 -7.78 4.41
CA LEU A 17 -6.45 -7.86 3.09
C LEU A 17 -7.46 -9.02 3.04
N ILE A 18 -7.07 -10.21 3.50
CA ILE A 18 -8.00 -11.35 3.59
C ILE A 18 -9.23 -10.95 4.42
N GLY A 19 -9.01 -10.30 5.58
CA GLY A 19 -10.10 -9.82 6.42
C GLY A 19 -11.01 -8.82 5.69
N LEU A 20 -10.45 -7.78 5.04
CA LEU A 20 -11.22 -6.76 4.33
C LEU A 20 -12.05 -7.38 3.18
N PHE A 21 -11.44 -8.22 2.35
CA PHE A 21 -12.17 -8.89 1.27
C PHE A 21 -13.26 -9.81 1.82
N THR A 22 -13.04 -10.48 2.93
CA THR A 22 -14.02 -11.40 3.52
C THR A 22 -15.20 -10.64 4.14
N ASP A 23 -14.93 -9.60 4.95
CA ASP A 23 -15.97 -8.83 5.64
C ASP A 23 -16.85 -8.03 4.68
N PHE A 24 -16.28 -7.56 3.59
CA PHE A 24 -16.96 -6.71 2.61
C PHE A 24 -17.15 -7.41 1.25
N ARG A 25 -17.01 -8.73 1.20
CA ARG A 25 -17.01 -9.55 -0.01
C ARG A 25 -18.10 -9.15 -1.00
N GLU A 26 -19.34 -9.16 -0.58
CA GLU A 26 -20.49 -8.84 -1.45
C GLU A 26 -20.47 -7.40 -1.92
N LYS A 27 -20.15 -6.43 -1.04
CA LYS A 27 -20.09 -5.00 -1.37
C LYS A 27 -18.93 -4.69 -2.32
N LEU A 28 -17.83 -5.42 -2.19
CA LEU A 28 -16.68 -5.34 -3.10
C LEU A 28 -16.94 -6.11 -4.41
N GLY A 29 -17.97 -6.95 -4.48
CA GLY A 29 -18.36 -7.69 -5.68
C GLY A 29 -17.55 -8.95 -5.93
N PHE A 30 -17.07 -9.59 -4.86
CA PHE A 30 -16.44 -10.91 -4.90
C PHE A 30 -17.38 -11.98 -4.36
N ASP A 31 -17.35 -13.14 -4.99
CA ASP A 31 -18.17 -14.30 -4.59
C ASP A 31 -17.42 -15.17 -3.57
N GLU A 32 -16.10 -15.22 -3.67
CA GLU A 32 -15.26 -16.06 -2.82
C GLU A 32 -13.92 -15.37 -2.51
N VAL A 33 -13.44 -15.58 -1.29
CA VAL A 33 -12.10 -15.17 -0.84
C VAL A 33 -11.32 -16.40 -0.46
N THR A 34 -10.21 -16.63 -1.14
CA THR A 34 -9.29 -17.73 -0.85
C THR A 34 -7.92 -17.18 -0.47
N PHE A 35 -7.17 -17.90 0.33
CA PHE A 35 -5.82 -17.48 0.68
C PHE A 35 -4.87 -18.68 0.78
N HIS A 36 -3.61 -18.44 0.45
CA HIS A 36 -2.55 -19.44 0.55
C HIS A 36 -1.66 -19.19 1.76
N LYS A 37 -1.36 -20.27 2.48
CA LYS A 37 -0.35 -20.32 3.53
C LYS A 37 0.59 -21.49 3.26
N ARG A 38 1.90 -21.20 3.09
CA ARG A 38 2.89 -22.23 2.76
C ARG A 38 3.21 -23.17 3.92
N THR A 39 3.42 -22.61 5.12
CA THR A 39 3.94 -23.38 6.26
C THR A 39 2.91 -23.50 7.36
N PRO A 40 2.55 -24.73 7.81
CA PRO A 40 1.64 -24.98 8.91
C PRO A 40 2.35 -24.79 10.26
N LEU A 41 2.26 -23.57 10.81
CA LEU A 41 2.87 -23.21 12.10
C LEU A 41 1.82 -23.20 13.21
N SER A 42 2.11 -23.83 14.34
CA SER A 42 1.26 -23.79 15.53
C SER A 42 1.04 -22.36 16.05
N SER A 43 2.02 -21.48 15.89
CA SER A 43 1.94 -20.06 16.24
C SER A 43 0.93 -19.27 15.39
N ASP A 44 0.61 -19.73 14.18
CA ASP A 44 -0.36 -19.09 13.29
C ASP A 44 -1.78 -19.68 13.42
N ARG A 45 -1.97 -20.70 14.27
CA ARG A 45 -3.24 -21.43 14.39
C ARG A 45 -4.43 -20.50 14.67
N SER A 46 -4.30 -19.59 15.64
CA SER A 46 -5.38 -18.66 16.00
C SER A 46 -5.70 -17.67 14.87
N LYS A 47 -4.67 -17.18 14.19
CA LYS A 47 -4.81 -16.30 13.03
C LYS A 47 -5.59 -16.96 11.91
N LEU A 48 -5.19 -18.17 11.51
CA LEU A 48 -5.88 -18.92 10.45
C LEU A 48 -7.32 -19.24 10.84
N ALA A 49 -7.55 -19.73 12.07
CA ALA A 49 -8.88 -19.98 12.57
C ALA A 49 -9.77 -18.73 12.52
N HIS A 50 -9.23 -17.56 12.89
CA HIS A 50 -9.94 -16.29 12.82
C HIS A 50 -10.31 -15.90 11.38
N LEU A 51 -9.38 -16.01 10.43
CA LEU A 51 -9.67 -15.71 9.02
C LEU A 51 -10.71 -16.65 8.43
N MET A 52 -10.59 -17.95 8.72
CA MET A 52 -11.53 -18.97 8.22
C MET A 52 -12.93 -18.84 8.86
N SER A 53 -13.04 -18.50 10.14
CA SER A 53 -14.34 -18.27 10.80
C SER A 53 -15.12 -17.09 10.21
N ARG A 54 -14.44 -16.19 9.53
CA ARG A 54 -15.04 -15.06 8.77
C ARG A 54 -15.47 -15.45 7.36
N GLY A 55 -15.13 -16.67 6.89
CA GLY A 55 -15.51 -17.20 5.59
C GLY A 55 -14.40 -17.25 4.55
N ALA A 56 -13.15 -16.90 4.89
CA ALA A 56 -12.02 -17.10 3.99
C ALA A 56 -11.67 -18.60 3.89
N LYS A 57 -11.33 -19.07 2.70
CA LYS A 57 -11.01 -20.48 2.44
C LYS A 57 -9.51 -20.68 2.30
N LEU A 58 -8.95 -21.62 3.07
CA LEU A 58 -7.54 -21.94 3.04
C LEU A 58 -7.19 -22.79 1.82
N ALA A 59 -6.13 -22.37 1.11
CA ALA A 59 -5.42 -23.18 0.13
C ALA A 59 -4.02 -23.53 0.65
N ALA A 60 -3.58 -24.74 0.41
CA ALA A 60 -2.26 -25.22 0.81
C ALA A 60 -1.67 -26.16 -0.25
N ASP A 61 -0.34 -26.30 -0.22
CA ASP A 61 0.35 -27.27 -1.07
C ASP A 61 -0.06 -28.69 -0.68
N ALA A 62 -0.13 -29.59 -1.67
CA ALA A 62 -0.67 -30.94 -1.45
C ALA A 62 0.07 -31.70 -0.34
N ASP A 63 1.39 -31.54 -0.25
CA ASP A 63 2.24 -32.15 0.78
C ASP A 63 2.07 -31.55 2.19
N GLN A 64 1.49 -30.34 2.29
CA GLN A 64 1.26 -29.63 3.57
C GLN A 64 -0.16 -29.83 4.11
N ARG A 65 -1.08 -30.37 3.29
CA ARG A 65 -2.50 -30.52 3.63
C ARG A 65 -2.72 -31.23 4.96
N ALA A 66 -2.14 -32.41 5.14
CA ALA A 66 -2.30 -33.21 6.35
C ALA A 66 -1.76 -32.50 7.61
N ALA A 67 -0.72 -31.67 7.46
CA ALA A 67 -0.17 -30.89 8.55
C ALA A 67 -1.11 -29.73 9.00
N PHE A 68 -1.78 -29.06 8.06
CA PHE A 68 -2.82 -28.08 8.39
C PHE A 68 -4.05 -28.73 9.05
N GLU A 69 -4.50 -29.88 8.54
CA GLU A 69 -5.62 -30.64 9.13
C GLU A 69 -5.30 -31.10 10.56
N LYS A 70 -4.07 -31.51 10.83
CA LYS A 70 -3.59 -31.83 12.19
C LYS A 70 -3.62 -30.62 13.13
N LEU A 71 -3.45 -29.41 12.61
CA LEU A 71 -3.61 -28.17 13.37
C LEU A 71 -5.08 -27.75 13.56
N GLY A 72 -6.02 -28.51 12.99
CA GLY A 72 -7.46 -28.25 13.07
C GLY A 72 -7.97 -27.29 11.99
N HIS A 73 -7.26 -27.15 10.87
CA HIS A 73 -7.68 -26.30 9.76
C HIS A 73 -8.09 -27.15 8.55
N GLU A 74 -9.29 -26.93 8.06
CA GLU A 74 -9.77 -27.52 6.81
C GLU A 74 -9.07 -26.84 5.63
N VAL A 75 -8.44 -27.63 4.76
CA VAL A 75 -7.86 -27.14 3.50
C VAL A 75 -8.88 -27.30 2.38
N SER A 76 -9.44 -26.18 1.95
CA SER A 76 -10.51 -26.17 0.92
C SER A 76 -10.00 -26.43 -0.48
N TYR A 77 -8.77 -25.99 -0.79
CA TYR A 77 -8.19 -26.12 -2.13
C TYR A 77 -6.71 -26.50 -2.07
N GLU A 78 -6.25 -27.17 -3.10
CA GLU A 78 -4.83 -27.29 -3.41
C GLU A 78 -4.35 -25.97 -4.04
N SER A 79 -3.09 -25.59 -3.78
CA SER A 79 -2.52 -24.29 -4.15
C SER A 79 -2.72 -23.93 -5.62
N MET A 80 -2.37 -24.85 -6.54
CA MET A 80 -2.49 -24.57 -7.97
C MET A 80 -3.95 -24.46 -8.41
N ALA A 81 -4.84 -25.30 -7.89
CA ALA A 81 -6.26 -25.22 -8.18
C ALA A 81 -6.87 -23.89 -7.70
N ALA A 82 -6.42 -23.36 -6.55
CA ALA A 82 -6.84 -22.05 -6.08
C ALA A 82 -6.36 -20.91 -6.98
N LEU A 83 -5.13 -20.96 -7.48
CA LEU A 83 -4.58 -19.97 -8.41
C LEU A 83 -5.32 -19.99 -9.76
N GLU A 84 -5.59 -21.18 -10.32
CA GLU A 84 -6.29 -21.31 -11.60
C GLU A 84 -7.75 -20.83 -11.57
N ARG A 85 -8.42 -20.98 -10.41
CA ARG A 85 -9.80 -20.54 -10.21
C ARG A 85 -9.94 -19.04 -9.95
N ALA A 86 -8.86 -18.38 -9.52
CA ALA A 86 -8.90 -16.98 -9.12
C ALA A 86 -9.19 -16.04 -10.29
N THR A 87 -9.99 -15.02 -10.03
CA THR A 87 -10.17 -13.87 -10.95
C THR A 87 -9.04 -12.87 -10.76
N VAL A 88 -8.64 -12.62 -9.50
CA VAL A 88 -7.53 -11.73 -9.14
C VAL A 88 -6.65 -12.42 -8.11
N ILE A 89 -5.35 -12.37 -8.32
CA ILE A 89 -4.34 -12.89 -7.39
C ILE A 89 -3.58 -11.71 -6.79
N ILE A 90 -3.47 -11.69 -5.45
CA ILE A 90 -2.71 -10.68 -4.71
C ILE A 90 -1.58 -11.39 -3.97
N ASP A 91 -0.35 -11.21 -4.43
CA ASP A 91 0.83 -11.76 -3.77
C ASP A 91 1.36 -10.78 -2.72
N CYS A 92 1.28 -11.18 -1.46
CA CYS A 92 1.75 -10.43 -0.30
C CYS A 92 3.06 -11.01 0.26
N THR A 93 3.78 -11.79 -0.53
CA THR A 93 5.07 -12.38 -0.17
C THR A 93 6.23 -11.60 -0.79
N PRO A 94 7.46 -11.74 -0.27
CA PRO A 94 8.65 -11.16 -0.90
C PRO A 94 9.18 -12.02 -2.07
N ALA A 95 8.30 -12.73 -2.77
CA ALA A 95 8.63 -13.64 -3.88
C ALA A 95 7.74 -13.43 -5.10
N GLY A 96 7.04 -12.30 -5.18
CA GLY A 96 6.09 -12.01 -6.26
C GLY A 96 6.69 -12.15 -7.65
N ASN A 97 7.90 -11.60 -7.89
CA ASN A 97 8.59 -11.71 -9.17
C ASN A 97 8.94 -13.17 -9.51
N GLN A 98 9.42 -13.95 -8.53
CA GLN A 98 9.72 -15.39 -8.75
C GLN A 98 8.44 -16.17 -9.05
N MET A 99 7.35 -15.87 -8.36
CA MET A 99 6.05 -16.49 -8.61
C MET A 99 5.48 -16.09 -9.96
N LYS A 100 5.70 -14.85 -10.41
CA LYS A 100 5.34 -14.38 -11.75
C LYS A 100 6.04 -15.22 -12.82
N GLU A 101 7.36 -15.34 -12.73
CA GLU A 101 8.16 -16.11 -13.69
C GLU A 101 7.77 -17.59 -13.72
N LYS A 102 7.57 -18.19 -12.55
CA LYS A 102 7.33 -19.61 -12.43
C LYS A 102 5.89 -20.02 -12.74
N TYR A 103 4.90 -19.21 -12.37
CA TYR A 103 3.49 -19.58 -12.44
C TYR A 103 2.59 -18.51 -13.07
N TYR A 104 2.58 -17.26 -12.57
CA TYR A 104 1.50 -16.33 -12.89
C TYR A 104 1.41 -15.95 -14.36
N GLN A 105 2.54 -15.78 -15.04
CA GLN A 105 2.56 -15.46 -16.48
C GLN A 105 1.95 -16.57 -17.36
N HIS A 106 1.89 -17.81 -16.86
CA HIS A 106 1.37 -18.98 -17.58
C HIS A 106 -0.12 -19.24 -17.28
N LEU A 107 -0.67 -18.65 -16.22
CA LEU A 107 -2.09 -18.79 -15.87
C LEU A 107 -2.96 -17.97 -16.81
N LYS A 108 -3.99 -18.59 -17.40
CA LYS A 108 -4.91 -17.94 -18.34
C LYS A 108 -6.21 -17.45 -17.67
N GLY A 109 -6.60 -18.05 -16.55
CA GLY A 109 -7.86 -17.76 -15.84
C GLY A 109 -7.90 -16.37 -15.18
N PRO A 110 -6.88 -16.00 -14.41
CA PRO A 110 -6.88 -14.71 -13.70
C PRO A 110 -6.84 -13.50 -14.64
N LYS A 111 -7.68 -12.51 -14.36
CA LYS A 111 -7.70 -11.23 -15.08
C LYS A 111 -6.52 -10.34 -14.69
N GLY A 112 -6.04 -10.44 -13.43
CA GLY A 112 -4.96 -9.62 -12.95
C GLY A 112 -4.20 -10.18 -11.75
N PHE A 113 -2.97 -9.70 -11.61
CA PHE A 113 -2.02 -10.08 -10.59
C PHE A 113 -1.46 -8.83 -9.91
N LEU A 114 -1.43 -8.84 -8.60
CA LEU A 114 -0.86 -7.78 -7.78
C LEU A 114 0.32 -8.32 -6.98
N ALA A 115 1.40 -7.56 -6.88
CA ALA A 115 2.47 -7.79 -5.91
C ALA A 115 2.68 -6.54 -5.05
N GLN A 116 3.28 -6.70 -3.87
CA GLN A 116 3.39 -5.64 -2.88
C GLN A 116 4.80 -5.05 -2.79
N GLY A 117 4.87 -3.76 -2.51
CA GLY A 117 6.06 -3.07 -2.02
C GLY A 117 7.28 -3.15 -2.94
N SER A 118 8.28 -3.92 -2.50
CA SER A 118 9.60 -4.00 -3.11
C SER A 118 9.72 -4.87 -4.36
N GLU A 119 8.61 -5.42 -4.87
CA GLU A 119 8.59 -6.28 -6.06
C GLU A 119 8.74 -5.44 -7.35
N ALA A 120 9.82 -4.64 -7.44
CA ALA A 120 10.11 -3.82 -8.60
C ALA A 120 10.21 -4.68 -9.88
N GLY A 121 9.58 -4.22 -10.98
CA GLY A 121 9.51 -4.97 -12.24
C GLY A 121 8.40 -6.02 -12.31
N PHE A 122 7.62 -6.22 -11.24
CA PHE A 122 6.46 -7.12 -11.29
C PHE A 122 5.42 -6.66 -12.33
N GLY A 123 5.16 -5.37 -12.39
CA GLY A 123 4.23 -4.77 -13.33
C GLY A 123 4.22 -3.25 -13.21
N LYS A 124 3.17 -2.63 -13.76
CA LYS A 124 2.99 -1.18 -13.68
C LYS A 124 2.88 -0.73 -12.22
N PRO A 125 3.67 0.24 -11.75
CA PRO A 125 3.56 0.76 -10.39
C PRO A 125 2.25 1.52 -10.22
N TYR A 126 1.58 1.28 -9.08
CA TYR A 126 0.25 1.83 -8.82
C TYR A 126 0.08 2.31 -7.38
N ALA A 127 -0.48 3.51 -7.25
CA ALA A 127 -0.95 4.12 -6.02
C ALA A 127 -2.34 4.74 -6.23
N ARG A 128 -3.35 4.26 -5.48
CA ARG A 128 -4.74 4.74 -5.62
C ARG A 128 -4.86 6.24 -5.45
N GLY A 129 -5.47 6.90 -6.45
CA GLY A 129 -5.70 8.34 -6.49
C GLY A 129 -4.47 9.16 -6.85
N VAL A 130 -3.38 8.50 -7.24
CA VAL A 130 -2.18 9.14 -7.80
C VAL A 130 -2.14 8.92 -9.31
N ASN A 131 -2.22 7.66 -9.74
CA ASN A 131 -2.10 7.30 -11.15
C ASN A 131 -3.17 6.28 -11.60
N ASP A 132 -4.40 6.44 -11.11
CA ASP A 132 -5.51 5.57 -11.47
C ASP A 132 -5.71 5.49 -13.00
N GLU A 133 -5.59 6.63 -13.67
CA GLU A 133 -5.74 6.80 -15.12
C GLU A 133 -4.64 6.13 -15.95
N ALA A 134 -3.56 5.71 -15.33
CA ALA A 134 -2.46 5.04 -16.02
C ALA A 134 -2.74 3.55 -16.30
N LEU A 135 -3.72 2.95 -15.62
CA LEU A 135 -4.06 1.54 -15.84
C LEU A 135 -4.90 1.38 -17.11
N VAL A 136 -4.44 0.54 -18.03
CA VAL A 136 -5.06 0.28 -19.32
C VAL A 136 -5.71 -1.11 -19.36
N PRO A 137 -7.05 -1.19 -19.53
CA PRO A 137 -7.74 -2.48 -19.60
C PRO A 137 -7.24 -3.36 -20.75
N GLY A 138 -7.00 -4.62 -20.47
CA GLY A 138 -6.48 -5.59 -21.45
C GLY A 138 -4.97 -5.59 -21.65
N GLU A 139 -4.26 -4.54 -21.23
CA GLU A 139 -2.80 -4.42 -21.31
C GLU A 139 -2.15 -4.68 -19.95
N ASP A 140 -2.61 -3.98 -18.91
CA ASP A 140 -2.03 -4.06 -17.58
C ASP A 140 -2.57 -5.26 -16.81
N ARG A 141 -1.95 -6.41 -16.99
CA ARG A 141 -2.31 -7.65 -16.30
C ARG A 141 -1.52 -7.83 -15.00
N PHE A 142 -0.37 -7.22 -14.89
CA PHE A 142 0.50 -7.23 -13.72
C PHE A 142 0.65 -5.83 -13.17
N VAL A 143 0.36 -5.64 -11.87
CA VAL A 143 0.42 -4.35 -11.21
C VAL A 143 1.22 -4.48 -9.91
N GLN A 144 2.19 -3.59 -9.73
CA GLN A 144 2.95 -3.45 -8.50
C GLN A 144 2.28 -2.40 -7.61
N ILE A 145 1.75 -2.82 -6.47
CA ILE A 145 1.31 -1.88 -5.43
C ILE A 145 2.57 -1.32 -4.77
N VAL A 146 2.79 -0.02 -4.92
CA VAL A 146 4.03 0.60 -4.45
C VAL A 146 4.20 0.57 -2.93
N SER A 147 5.40 0.86 -2.43
CA SER A 147 5.71 0.80 -1.00
C SER A 147 4.95 1.89 -0.20
N CYS A 148 4.89 1.71 1.12
CA CYS A 148 4.19 2.64 2.00
C CYS A 148 4.76 4.07 1.95
N ASN A 149 6.09 4.22 1.86
CA ASN A 149 6.72 5.54 1.70
C ASN A 149 6.48 6.13 0.31
N THR A 150 6.48 5.31 -0.72
CA THR A 150 6.15 5.74 -2.09
C THR A 150 4.71 6.25 -2.17
N HIS A 151 3.74 5.57 -1.55
CA HIS A 151 2.37 6.08 -1.42
C HIS A 151 2.32 7.45 -0.75
N ASN A 152 3.05 7.61 0.36
CA ASN A 152 3.08 8.87 1.10
C ASN A 152 3.65 10.01 0.23
N ILE A 153 4.82 9.80 -0.36
CA ILE A 153 5.50 10.78 -1.21
C ILE A 153 4.62 11.17 -2.40
N THR A 154 4.14 10.20 -3.16
CA THR A 154 3.36 10.45 -4.37
C THR A 154 2.02 11.12 -4.07
N THR A 155 1.34 10.72 -2.99
CA THR A 155 0.09 11.37 -2.57
C THR A 155 0.32 12.80 -2.12
N LEU A 156 1.40 13.07 -1.35
CA LEU A 156 1.73 14.42 -0.92
C LEU A 156 2.03 15.33 -2.12
N VAL A 157 2.90 14.87 -3.03
CA VAL A 157 3.28 15.63 -4.24
C VAL A 157 2.04 15.90 -5.11
N LYS A 158 1.26 14.88 -5.43
CA LYS A 158 0.04 15.06 -6.22
C LYS A 158 -0.94 16.02 -5.55
N THR A 159 -1.17 15.89 -4.25
CA THR A 159 -2.14 16.72 -3.53
C THR A 159 -1.75 18.19 -3.52
N VAL A 160 -0.46 18.48 -3.30
CA VAL A 160 0.02 19.86 -3.15
C VAL A 160 0.32 20.49 -4.50
N CYS A 161 0.89 19.73 -5.42
CA CYS A 161 1.51 20.31 -6.61
C CYS A 161 0.70 20.14 -7.90
N ASP A 162 -0.25 19.19 -7.98
CA ASP A 162 -1.11 19.02 -9.15
C ASP A 162 -2.10 20.19 -9.26
N ASP A 163 -2.07 20.91 -10.38
CA ASP A 163 -2.96 22.04 -10.65
C ASP A 163 -4.29 21.61 -11.31
N GLY A 164 -4.48 20.28 -11.55
CA GLY A 164 -5.71 19.72 -12.09
C GLY A 164 -5.77 19.69 -13.63
N ASP A 165 -4.87 20.35 -14.32
CA ASP A 165 -4.72 20.36 -15.78
C ASP A 165 -3.57 19.45 -16.27
N GLY A 166 -3.05 18.62 -15.39
CA GLY A 166 -1.90 17.77 -15.63
C GLY A 166 -0.55 18.49 -15.48
N ASN A 167 -0.54 19.75 -15.08
CA ASN A 167 0.68 20.46 -14.72
C ASN A 167 0.98 20.36 -13.23
N TYR A 168 2.26 20.25 -12.91
CA TYR A 168 2.73 20.20 -11.52
C TYR A 168 3.47 21.49 -11.17
N ASN A 169 2.97 22.18 -10.15
CA ASN A 169 3.63 23.32 -9.53
C ASN A 169 4.81 22.87 -8.67
N LEU A 170 5.72 22.08 -9.24
CA LEU A 170 6.88 21.53 -8.56
C LEU A 170 8.12 21.77 -9.41
N GLU A 171 9.11 22.43 -8.85
CA GLU A 171 10.46 22.54 -9.41
C GLU A 171 11.29 21.33 -9.01
N ARG A 172 11.34 21.02 -7.69
CA ARG A 172 11.96 19.81 -7.13
C ARG A 172 11.37 19.46 -5.77
N ALA A 173 11.49 18.20 -5.37
CA ALA A 173 11.12 17.75 -4.05
C ALA A 173 12.23 16.96 -3.37
N THR A 174 12.45 17.20 -2.09
CA THR A 174 13.44 16.48 -1.27
C THR A 174 12.76 15.86 -0.05
N PHE A 175 13.07 14.61 0.20
CA PHE A 175 12.49 13.83 1.30
C PHE A 175 13.57 13.20 2.17
N VAL A 176 13.36 13.21 3.50
CA VAL A 176 14.15 12.42 4.43
C VAL A 176 13.23 11.40 5.08
N CYS A 177 13.40 10.13 4.70
CA CYS A 177 12.61 9.01 5.20
C CYS A 177 13.22 8.43 6.47
N MET A 178 12.63 8.72 7.62
CA MET A 178 13.00 8.16 8.92
C MET A 178 12.21 6.87 9.14
N ARG A 179 12.89 5.73 8.88
CA ARG A 179 12.26 4.41 8.86
C ARG A 179 12.27 3.77 10.25
N ARG A 180 11.20 3.10 10.63
CA ARG A 180 11.17 2.24 11.82
C ARG A 180 12.18 1.08 11.69
N ALA A 181 12.56 0.47 12.80
CA ALA A 181 13.55 -0.59 12.87
C ALA A 181 13.11 -1.84 12.09
N ASN A 182 11.91 -2.37 12.37
CA ASN A 182 11.36 -3.57 11.76
C ASN A 182 9.85 -3.43 11.55
N ASP A 183 9.27 -4.30 10.76
CA ASP A 183 7.81 -4.41 10.68
C ASP A 183 7.23 -4.93 12.00
N ILE A 184 6.04 -4.44 12.37
CA ILE A 184 5.43 -4.71 13.69
C ILE A 184 5.31 -6.21 13.98
N SER A 185 5.02 -7.02 12.97
CA SER A 185 4.83 -8.48 13.12
C SER A 185 6.11 -9.28 12.92
N GLN A 186 7.26 -8.63 12.70
CA GLN A 186 8.52 -9.30 12.44
C GLN A 186 9.46 -9.19 13.65
N THR A 187 10.14 -10.29 13.95
CA THR A 187 11.31 -10.30 14.82
C THR A 187 12.53 -10.10 13.93
N GLY A 188 13.02 -8.88 13.87
CA GLY A 188 14.23 -8.53 13.15
C GLY A 188 15.41 -8.38 14.10
N ASP A 189 16.58 -8.05 13.54
CA ASP A 189 17.77 -7.76 14.32
C ASP A 189 17.56 -6.50 15.17
N PHE A 190 18.24 -6.49 16.30
CA PHE A 190 18.30 -5.32 17.17
C PHE A 190 19.00 -4.16 16.44
N VAL A 191 18.38 -2.99 16.45
CA VAL A 191 18.94 -1.76 15.88
C VAL A 191 19.40 -0.86 17.02
N PRO A 192 20.68 -0.85 17.37
CA PRO A 192 21.18 -0.15 18.57
C PRO A 192 21.14 1.38 18.45
N ALA A 193 21.26 1.90 17.21
CA ALA A 193 21.32 3.32 16.92
C ALA A 193 20.76 3.62 15.53
N PRO A 194 20.40 4.88 15.22
CA PRO A 194 20.06 5.28 13.85
C PRO A 194 21.18 4.95 12.86
N SER A 195 20.83 4.37 11.73
CA SER A 195 21.79 4.07 10.66
C SER A 195 21.32 4.67 9.33
N VAL A 196 22.26 5.33 8.63
CA VAL A 196 22.00 5.92 7.32
C VAL A 196 21.82 4.80 6.30
N GLY A 197 20.82 4.92 5.44
CA GLY A 197 20.56 4.00 4.33
C GLY A 197 21.65 4.10 3.26
N LYS A 198 21.68 3.13 2.37
CA LYS A 198 22.50 3.24 1.16
C LYS A 198 21.94 4.39 0.30
N HIS A 199 22.84 5.20 -0.24
CA HIS A 199 22.53 6.28 -1.18
C HIS A 199 23.33 5.98 -2.46
N ASP A 200 22.99 4.84 -3.08
CA ASP A 200 23.67 4.30 -4.26
C ASP A 200 23.01 4.68 -5.58
N ASP A 201 21.92 5.42 -5.53
CA ASP A 201 21.27 6.02 -6.69
C ASP A 201 21.72 7.49 -6.80
N GLU A 202 22.49 7.83 -7.85
CA GLU A 202 23.06 9.16 -8.04
C GLU A 202 21.98 10.22 -8.33
N GLU A 203 20.89 9.85 -8.97
CA GLU A 203 19.81 10.75 -9.38
C GLU A 203 18.78 10.93 -8.28
N PHE A 204 18.32 9.82 -7.67
CA PHE A 204 17.21 9.82 -6.72
C PHE A 204 17.65 9.68 -5.25
N GLY A 205 18.92 9.40 -4.99
CA GLY A 205 19.49 9.17 -3.66
C GLY A 205 19.10 7.82 -3.08
N THR A 206 17.80 7.52 -2.92
CA THR A 206 17.30 6.22 -2.48
C THR A 206 16.10 5.77 -3.32
N HIS A 207 15.81 4.45 -3.27
CA HIS A 207 14.68 3.86 -3.99
C HIS A 207 13.33 4.53 -3.70
N HIS A 208 13.16 5.28 -2.61
CA HIS A 208 11.87 5.92 -2.30
C HIS A 208 11.49 7.01 -3.30
N ALA A 209 12.44 7.86 -3.68
CA ALA A 209 12.21 8.87 -4.72
C ALA A 209 12.18 8.23 -6.11
N HIS A 210 13.04 7.27 -6.38
CA HIS A 210 13.04 6.52 -7.63
C HIS A 210 11.67 5.84 -7.88
N ASP A 211 11.15 5.09 -6.91
CA ASP A 211 9.84 4.44 -7.04
C ASP A 211 8.70 5.47 -7.19
N ALA A 212 8.80 6.62 -6.51
CA ALA A 212 7.83 7.69 -6.65
C ALA A 212 7.88 8.33 -8.05
N HIS A 213 9.08 8.56 -8.58
CA HIS A 213 9.28 9.05 -9.94
C HIS A 213 8.65 8.09 -10.96
N ARG A 214 8.89 6.78 -10.84
CA ARG A 214 8.27 5.77 -11.71
C ARG A 214 6.74 5.77 -11.69
N VAL A 215 6.11 6.11 -10.56
CA VAL A 215 4.64 6.30 -10.52
C VAL A 215 4.24 7.48 -11.38
N PHE A 216 4.95 8.61 -11.29
CA PHE A 216 4.65 9.79 -12.10
C PHE A 216 4.99 9.61 -13.58
N GLU A 217 6.02 8.83 -13.92
CA GLU A 217 6.31 8.44 -15.30
C GLU A 217 5.13 7.74 -15.99
N THR A 218 4.34 6.96 -15.25
CA THR A 218 3.11 6.34 -15.81
C THR A 218 2.07 7.37 -16.26
N LEU A 219 2.19 8.60 -15.77
CA LEU A 219 1.38 9.77 -16.14
C LEU A 219 2.09 10.69 -17.14
N HIS A 220 3.23 10.25 -17.69
CA HIS A 220 4.10 11.06 -18.54
C HIS A 220 4.60 12.35 -17.85
N LYS A 221 4.89 12.25 -16.53
CA LYS A 221 5.42 13.35 -15.72
C LYS A 221 6.83 13.01 -15.27
N ASP A 222 7.77 13.84 -15.70
CA ASP A 222 9.16 13.83 -15.25
C ASP A 222 9.28 14.85 -14.11
N LEU A 223 9.36 14.37 -12.87
CA LEU A 223 9.44 15.20 -11.67
C LEU A 223 10.80 15.00 -10.99
N ASP A 224 11.47 16.11 -10.66
CA ASP A 224 12.72 16.11 -9.90
C ASP A 224 12.42 15.77 -8.43
N LEU A 225 12.67 14.50 -8.07
CA LEU A 225 12.45 13.94 -6.74
C LEU A 225 13.75 13.37 -6.19
N PHE A 226 14.10 13.73 -4.96
CA PHE A 226 15.27 13.20 -4.28
C PHE A 226 14.91 12.72 -2.88
N SER A 227 15.48 11.62 -2.42
CA SER A 227 15.26 11.13 -1.07
C SER A 227 16.53 10.64 -0.39
N SER A 228 16.58 10.89 0.92
CA SER A 228 17.52 10.26 1.84
C SER A 228 16.75 9.39 2.83
N ALA A 229 17.42 8.40 3.43
CA ALA A 229 16.79 7.50 4.38
C ALA A 229 17.69 7.23 5.57
N VAL A 230 17.08 7.16 6.76
CA VAL A 230 17.69 6.72 7.99
C VAL A 230 16.82 5.67 8.67
N LYS A 231 17.39 4.53 9.06
CA LYS A 231 16.72 3.51 9.87
C LYS A 231 16.88 3.87 11.34
N LEU A 232 15.77 4.01 12.04
CA LEU A 232 15.73 4.34 13.47
C LEU A 232 15.61 3.07 14.31
N ASN A 233 15.85 3.20 15.61
CA ASN A 233 15.65 2.15 16.61
C ASN A 233 14.24 2.13 17.24
N THR A 234 13.27 2.79 16.62
CA THR A 234 11.86 2.81 17.04
C THR A 234 11.01 1.88 16.17
N GLN A 235 9.86 1.43 16.71
CA GLN A 235 9.00 0.44 16.04
C GLN A 235 7.65 0.98 15.57
N TYR A 236 7.34 2.25 15.77
CA TYR A 236 6.00 2.75 15.44
C TYR A 236 5.80 3.01 13.93
N MET A 237 5.79 4.25 13.49
CA MET A 237 5.56 4.59 12.08
C MET A 237 6.82 5.19 11.45
N HIS A 238 6.94 5.10 10.12
CA HIS A 238 7.89 5.95 9.42
C HIS A 238 7.44 7.40 9.52
N SER A 239 8.42 8.28 9.60
CA SER A 239 8.22 9.72 9.48
C SER A 239 8.98 10.21 8.25
N ILE A 240 8.42 11.18 7.55
CA ILE A 240 9.07 11.81 6.39
C ILE A 240 9.11 13.30 6.66
N TRP A 241 10.32 13.88 6.66
CA TRP A 241 10.49 15.30 6.44
C TRP A 241 10.49 15.58 4.95
N PHE A 242 9.86 16.65 4.52
CA PHE A 242 9.83 17.02 3.12
C PHE A 242 10.11 18.51 2.90
N ASN A 243 10.71 18.82 1.76
CA ASN A 243 10.79 20.13 1.16
C ASN A 243 10.30 20.04 -0.28
N LEU A 244 9.28 20.85 -0.61
CA LEU A 244 8.81 21.02 -1.98
C LEU A 244 9.17 22.43 -2.43
N MET A 245 10.03 22.55 -3.44
CA MET A 245 10.31 23.79 -4.15
C MET A 245 9.27 23.94 -5.25
N LEU A 246 8.46 24.98 -5.17
CA LEU A 246 7.36 25.24 -6.09
C LEU A 246 7.81 26.18 -7.23
N LYS A 247 7.27 26.02 -8.43
CA LYS A 247 7.49 26.90 -9.58
C LYS A 247 6.79 28.25 -9.41
N ARG A 248 5.61 28.25 -8.76
CA ARG A 248 4.77 29.41 -8.49
C ARG A 248 4.51 29.55 -7.00
N ASP A 249 4.30 30.78 -6.57
CA ASP A 249 3.96 31.05 -5.17
C ASP A 249 2.67 30.35 -4.74
N MET A 250 2.64 29.88 -3.50
CA MET A 250 1.51 29.28 -2.84
C MET A 250 1.49 29.72 -1.37
N THR A 251 0.32 30.06 -0.87
CA THR A 251 0.15 30.40 0.54
C THR A 251 0.01 29.15 1.41
N LEU A 252 0.29 29.27 2.71
CA LEU A 252 0.10 28.18 3.65
C LEU A 252 -1.38 27.72 3.73
N ASP A 253 -2.30 28.65 3.56
CA ASP A 253 -3.75 28.35 3.61
C ASP A 253 -4.19 27.57 2.36
N GLU A 254 -3.67 27.88 1.17
CA GLU A 254 -3.88 27.09 -0.03
C GLU A 254 -3.34 25.67 0.13
N VAL A 255 -2.14 25.51 0.68
CA VAL A 255 -1.58 24.16 0.99
C VAL A 255 -2.53 23.41 1.92
N LYS A 256 -2.95 24.02 3.01
CA LYS A 256 -3.88 23.39 3.97
C LYS A 256 -5.23 23.04 3.33
N SER A 257 -5.75 23.89 2.42
CA SER A 257 -6.99 23.62 1.69
C SER A 257 -6.84 22.36 0.82
N ARG A 258 -5.81 22.31 -0.03
CA ARG A 258 -5.54 21.13 -0.87
C ARG A 258 -5.41 19.85 -0.06
N LEU A 259 -4.71 19.89 1.08
CA LEU A 259 -4.57 18.73 1.97
C LEU A 259 -5.92 18.27 2.53
N ARG A 260 -6.79 19.21 2.96
CA ARG A 260 -8.10 18.88 3.48
C ARG A 260 -9.09 18.39 2.43
N GLU A 261 -8.96 18.82 1.19
CA GLU A 261 -9.83 18.42 0.07
C GLU A 261 -9.56 16.98 -0.37
N ASN A 262 -8.32 16.49 -0.25
CA ASN A 262 -8.00 15.14 -0.64
C ASN A 262 -8.43 14.11 0.43
N PRO A 263 -9.43 13.24 0.15
CA PRO A 263 -9.96 12.28 1.13
C PRO A 263 -8.96 11.19 1.55
N ARG A 264 -7.84 11.07 0.86
CA ARG A 264 -6.78 10.09 1.16
C ARG A 264 -5.67 10.67 2.04
N VAL A 265 -5.74 11.97 2.32
CA VAL A 265 -4.81 12.67 3.20
C VAL A 265 -5.48 12.89 4.55
N ALA A 266 -4.85 12.44 5.61
CA ALA A 266 -5.19 12.83 6.97
C ALA A 266 -4.28 13.99 7.42
N ILE A 267 -4.83 14.91 8.21
CA ILE A 267 -4.05 15.93 8.89
C ILE A 267 -4.04 15.66 10.40
N THR A 268 -3.04 16.15 11.09
CA THR A 268 -2.94 15.98 12.55
C THR A 268 -2.17 17.12 13.21
N ASP A 269 -2.54 17.46 14.44
CA ASP A 269 -1.75 18.30 15.34
C ASP A 269 -0.84 17.49 16.26
N LYS A 270 -0.97 16.16 16.28
CA LYS A 270 -0.09 15.26 17.01
C LYS A 270 1.29 15.23 16.36
N ARG A 271 2.32 15.28 17.21
CA ARG A 271 3.73 15.34 16.75
C ARG A 271 4.51 14.05 16.96
N GLN A 272 3.89 13.03 17.54
CA GLN A 272 4.55 11.76 17.86
C GLN A 272 3.91 10.61 17.11
N ALA A 273 4.74 9.81 16.43
CA ALA A 273 4.31 8.68 15.62
C ALA A 273 3.54 7.61 16.43
N ASN A 274 3.87 7.42 17.73
CA ASN A 274 3.15 6.50 18.60
C ASN A 274 1.69 6.92 18.86
N GLN A 275 1.38 8.22 18.85
CA GLN A 275 0.00 8.69 19.00
C GLN A 275 -0.85 8.36 17.77
N ILE A 276 -0.27 8.48 16.58
CA ILE A 276 -0.93 8.08 15.33
C ILE A 276 -1.09 6.55 15.27
N PHE A 277 -0.06 5.82 15.68
CA PHE A 277 -0.11 4.36 15.78
C PHE A 277 -1.20 3.91 16.76
N SER A 278 -1.29 4.54 17.93
CA SER A 278 -2.33 4.26 18.92
C SER A 278 -3.72 4.54 18.38
N PHE A 279 -3.90 5.65 17.66
CA PHE A 279 -5.17 5.95 17.00
C PHE A 279 -5.55 4.85 15.99
N GLY A 280 -4.61 4.40 15.18
CA GLY A 280 -4.82 3.30 14.23
C GLY A 280 -5.20 2.00 14.94
N ARG A 281 -4.53 1.65 16.06
CA ARG A 281 -4.87 0.48 16.89
C ARG A 281 -6.32 0.54 17.38
N ASP A 282 -6.78 1.70 17.84
CA ASP A 282 -8.07 1.85 18.51
C ASP A 282 -9.24 2.05 17.52
N HIS A 283 -8.99 2.66 16.38
CA HIS A 283 -10.03 3.07 15.43
C HIS A 283 -9.88 2.48 14.02
N GLY A 284 -8.71 1.91 13.69
CA GLY A 284 -8.42 1.38 12.36
C GLY A 284 -8.90 -0.05 12.16
N TYR A 285 -8.76 -0.52 10.93
CA TYR A 285 -9.03 -1.91 10.58
C TYR A 285 -7.78 -2.76 10.82
N TYR A 286 -7.86 -3.75 11.70
CA TYR A 286 -6.69 -4.51 12.17
C TYR A 286 -5.54 -3.57 12.65
N GLY A 287 -5.91 -2.48 13.32
CA GLY A 287 -4.97 -1.47 13.78
C GLY A 287 -4.41 -0.54 12.68
N ARG A 288 -4.99 -0.56 11.48
CA ARG A 288 -4.49 0.22 10.32
C ARG A 288 -5.48 1.29 9.90
N ILE A 289 -4.98 2.46 9.60
CA ILE A 289 -5.70 3.53 8.90
C ILE A 289 -5.39 3.45 7.41
N LEU A 290 -6.39 3.66 6.55
CA LEU A 290 -6.23 3.51 5.10
C LEU A 290 -5.79 4.81 4.39
N SER A 291 -5.69 5.93 5.12
CA SER A 291 -5.15 7.17 4.58
C SER A 291 -3.72 6.96 4.04
N GLN A 292 -3.37 7.64 2.97
CA GLN A 292 -2.08 7.42 2.31
C GLN A 292 -0.93 8.20 2.92
N THR A 293 -1.25 9.33 3.55
CA THR A 293 -0.32 10.13 4.35
C THR A 293 -1.03 10.77 5.53
N VAL A 294 -0.30 11.07 6.60
CA VAL A 294 -0.77 11.85 7.76
C VAL A 294 0.12 13.06 7.91
N VAL A 295 -0.35 14.24 7.51
CA VAL A 295 0.44 15.47 7.51
C VAL A 295 0.35 16.16 8.87
N VAL A 296 1.51 16.49 9.45
CA VAL A 296 1.62 17.16 10.76
C VAL A 296 1.49 18.67 10.55
N THR A 297 0.26 19.21 10.64
CA THR A 297 -0.07 20.60 10.29
C THR A 297 0.74 21.69 11.02
N PRO A 298 1.09 21.55 12.32
CA PRO A 298 1.91 22.56 13.00
C PRO A 298 3.35 22.69 12.46
N THR A 299 3.80 21.73 11.66
CA THR A 299 5.15 21.74 11.07
C THR A 299 5.20 22.41 9.69
N LEU A 300 4.04 22.62 9.07
CA LEU A 300 3.97 23.21 7.74
C LEU A 300 4.45 24.68 7.75
N LYS A 301 5.37 24.99 6.84
CA LYS A 301 5.90 26.34 6.62
C LYS A 301 6.09 26.58 5.14
N VAL A 302 5.57 27.69 4.65
CA VAL A 302 5.90 28.23 3.32
C VAL A 302 6.85 29.39 3.49
N ARG A 303 8.05 29.26 2.94
CA ARG A 303 9.08 30.31 2.94
C ARG A 303 9.17 30.94 1.56
N ARG A 304 9.31 32.25 1.50
CA ARG A 304 9.48 33.03 0.27
C ARG A 304 8.44 32.70 -0.81
N GLY A 305 7.23 32.32 -0.39
CA GLY A 305 6.12 31.96 -1.27
C GLY A 305 6.25 30.59 -1.95
N ARG A 306 7.44 29.99 -2.06
CA ARG A 306 7.69 28.80 -2.89
C ARG A 306 8.36 27.61 -2.20
N GLU A 307 8.91 27.78 -1.02
CA GLU A 307 9.57 26.70 -0.29
C GLU A 307 8.63 26.13 0.77
N LEU A 308 7.95 25.03 0.48
CA LEU A 308 7.09 24.32 1.43
C LEU A 308 7.88 23.26 2.20
N TYR A 309 7.85 23.36 3.53
CA TYR A 309 8.44 22.39 4.45
C TYR A 309 7.39 21.77 5.35
N GLY A 310 7.63 20.55 5.78
CA GLY A 310 6.79 19.90 6.77
C GLY A 310 7.23 18.49 7.12
N PHE A 311 6.43 17.88 8.00
CA PHE A 311 6.55 16.47 8.36
C PHE A 311 5.23 15.75 8.08
N CYS A 312 5.33 14.49 7.72
CA CYS A 312 4.21 13.58 7.67
C CYS A 312 4.59 12.21 8.23
N PHE A 313 3.58 11.46 8.68
CA PHE A 313 3.72 10.07 9.07
C PHE A 313 3.17 9.16 7.97
N THR A 314 3.80 8.01 7.79
CA THR A 314 3.36 7.02 6.82
C THR A 314 2.45 5.99 7.50
N PRO A 315 1.16 5.91 7.12
CA PRO A 315 0.24 4.87 7.60
C PRO A 315 0.64 3.52 7.02
N GLN A 316 1.69 2.93 7.59
CA GLN A 316 2.25 1.68 7.09
C GLN A 316 1.22 0.56 7.04
N ASP A 317 1.34 -0.22 6.00
CA ASP A 317 0.46 -1.30 5.57
C ASP A 317 -0.96 -0.83 5.19
N GLY A 318 -1.53 0.15 5.88
CA GLY A 318 -2.88 0.66 5.61
C GLY A 318 -3.03 1.32 4.24
N ASN A 319 -2.06 2.14 3.84
CA ASN A 319 -2.10 2.81 2.54
C ASN A 319 -2.00 1.84 1.35
N SER A 320 -1.22 0.77 1.46
CA SER A 320 -1.15 -0.27 0.44
C SER A 320 -2.41 -1.14 0.36
N LEU A 321 -3.14 -1.32 1.48
CA LEU A 321 -4.41 -2.05 1.48
C LEU A 321 -5.43 -1.36 0.58
N LEU A 322 -5.57 -0.03 0.66
CA LEU A 322 -6.48 0.73 -0.18
C LEU A 322 -6.18 0.53 -1.67
N SER A 323 -4.90 0.64 -2.05
CA SER A 323 -4.47 0.47 -3.45
C SER A 323 -4.65 -0.97 -3.93
N SER A 324 -4.39 -1.97 -3.09
CA SER A 324 -4.58 -3.38 -3.43
C SER A 324 -6.05 -3.71 -3.71
N ILE A 325 -6.96 -3.21 -2.86
CA ILE A 325 -8.39 -3.40 -3.06
C ILE A 325 -8.85 -2.66 -4.32
N ALA A 326 -8.43 -1.41 -4.51
CA ALA A 326 -8.79 -0.62 -5.69
C ALA A 326 -8.34 -1.28 -6.99
N ALA A 327 -7.10 -1.77 -7.06
CA ALA A 327 -6.59 -2.47 -8.24
C ALA A 327 -7.32 -3.81 -8.48
N ALA A 328 -7.63 -4.57 -7.42
CA ALA A 328 -8.40 -5.80 -7.54
C ALA A 328 -9.83 -5.54 -8.08
N LEU A 329 -10.47 -4.47 -7.63
CA LEU A 329 -11.78 -4.03 -8.14
C LEU A 329 -11.69 -3.61 -9.61
N TRP A 330 -10.63 -2.90 -9.98
CA TRP A 330 -10.41 -2.49 -11.36
C TRP A 330 -10.25 -3.68 -12.31
N PHE A 331 -9.62 -4.77 -11.89
CA PHE A 331 -9.52 -5.98 -12.71
C PHE A 331 -10.86 -6.68 -12.97
N ILE A 332 -11.83 -6.55 -12.06
CA ILE A 332 -13.18 -7.11 -12.29
C ILE A 332 -14.09 -6.15 -13.06
N ASP A 333 -13.89 -4.84 -12.88
CA ASP A 333 -14.65 -3.78 -13.55
C ASP A 333 -13.75 -2.54 -13.74
N PRO A 334 -13.14 -2.35 -14.92
CA PRO A 334 -12.17 -1.28 -15.17
C PRO A 334 -12.84 0.10 -15.36
N ASN A 335 -13.70 0.47 -14.42
CA ASN A 335 -14.36 1.75 -14.34
C ASN A 335 -14.10 2.42 -12.99
N TYR A 336 -13.41 3.56 -12.99
CA TYR A 336 -12.98 4.23 -11.76
C TYR A 336 -14.11 4.72 -10.86
N GLU A 337 -15.25 5.11 -11.43
CA GLU A 337 -16.42 5.48 -10.64
C GLU A 337 -17.01 4.25 -9.94
N SER A 338 -17.08 3.13 -10.66
CA SER A 338 -17.50 1.86 -10.09
C SER A 338 -16.56 1.40 -8.97
N VAL A 339 -15.25 1.47 -9.19
CA VAL A 339 -14.24 1.22 -8.14
C VAL A 339 -14.49 2.13 -6.94
N GLY A 340 -14.69 3.43 -7.17
CA GLY A 340 -14.96 4.42 -6.13
C GLY A 340 -16.19 4.08 -5.29
N ARG A 341 -17.30 3.68 -5.93
CA ARG A 341 -18.54 3.26 -5.24
C ARG A 341 -18.33 1.99 -4.41
N ARG A 342 -17.63 1.00 -4.96
CA ARG A 342 -17.36 -0.26 -4.25
C ARG A 342 -16.41 -0.10 -3.06
N LEU A 343 -15.54 0.92 -3.05
CA LEU A 343 -14.69 1.27 -1.93
C LEU A 343 -15.42 1.97 -0.78
N GLU A 344 -16.69 2.40 -0.96
CA GLU A 344 -17.46 3.14 0.06
C GLU A 344 -17.48 2.46 1.43
N PRO A 345 -17.67 1.11 1.56
CA PRO A 345 -17.72 0.44 2.86
C PRO A 345 -16.45 0.57 3.70
N ILE A 346 -15.29 0.79 3.05
CA ILE A 346 -14.00 0.88 3.73
C ILE A 346 -13.53 2.33 3.92
N ARG A 347 -14.25 3.33 3.37
CA ARG A 347 -13.92 4.76 3.52
C ARG A 347 -13.91 5.23 4.96
N ARG A 348 -14.64 4.60 5.86
CA ARG A 348 -14.65 4.93 7.28
C ARG A 348 -13.29 4.84 7.97
N TRP A 349 -12.29 4.21 7.34
CA TRP A 349 -10.91 4.14 7.81
C TRP A 349 -9.97 5.08 7.03
N LEU A 350 -10.54 5.93 6.16
CA LEU A 350 -9.88 7.09 5.56
C LEU A 350 -10.21 8.31 6.43
N TYR A 351 -9.36 8.60 7.37
CA TYR A 351 -9.57 9.71 8.29
C TYR A 351 -9.14 11.02 7.65
N ARG A 352 -9.91 12.07 7.89
CA ARG A 352 -9.56 13.45 7.49
C ARG A 352 -8.68 14.12 8.53
N GLU A 353 -8.88 13.77 9.78
CA GLU A 353 -8.16 14.31 10.93
C GLU A 353 -7.91 13.20 11.95
N ILE A 354 -6.73 13.22 12.55
CA ILE A 354 -6.29 12.23 13.55
C ILE A 354 -5.75 12.93 14.79
#